data_1de638a0b6d8caa0ca646ba27a0b64af
#
_entry.id   1de638a0b6d8caa0ca646ba27a0b64af
#
_cell.length_a   1.000
_cell.length_b   1.000
_cell.length_c   1.000
_cell.angle_alpha   90.00
_cell.angle_beta   90.00
_cell.angle_gamma   90.00
#
_symmetry.space_group_name_H-M   'P 1'
#
loop_
_entity.id
_entity.type
_entity.pdbx_description
1 polymer ?
#
loop_
_entity_poly.entity_id
_entity_poly.type
_entity_poly.pdbx_seq_one_letter_code
_entity_poly.pdbx_strand_id
1 'polypeptide(L)'
;MSDLSLTVTRRINQPAKKIFDAWLNPKMMARYMVPDDSFAVPHAEIDAKVGGRFSFVVKKDNETPHAGTYLAIDPHTKIAFTWESPFAADGSVVTLMFTPAGEGATDVELTHVKFVSEQSRDGHKRVWGQIIATLDQLVSG
;
A
#
# COMPACT_ATOMS: atom_id res chain seq x y z
N MET A 1 -22.32 -9.66 -11.60
CA MET A 1 -20.92 -9.95 -11.84
C MET A 1 -20.08 -9.38 -10.70
N SER A 2 -19.28 -10.19 -10.06
CA SER A 2 -18.42 -9.71 -8.96
C SER A 2 -17.18 -9.03 -9.52
N ASP A 3 -16.77 -7.95 -8.86
CA ASP A 3 -15.51 -7.29 -9.20
C ASP A 3 -14.34 -8.19 -8.83
N LEU A 4 -13.27 -8.10 -9.62
CA LEU A 4 -12.03 -8.78 -9.29
C LEU A 4 -11.39 -8.11 -8.07
N SER A 5 -10.83 -8.91 -7.17
CA SER A 5 -10.18 -8.41 -5.97
C SER A 5 -8.99 -9.28 -5.58
N LEU A 6 -8.13 -8.76 -4.73
CA LEU A 6 -7.03 -9.50 -4.13
C LEU A 6 -6.95 -9.19 -2.65
N THR A 7 -6.35 -10.10 -1.90
CA THR A 7 -6.03 -9.89 -0.49
C THR A 7 -4.63 -10.43 -0.22
N VAL A 8 -3.82 -9.63 0.47
CA VAL A 8 -2.47 -10.00 0.92
C VAL A 8 -2.44 -9.83 2.42
N THR A 9 -1.97 -10.86 3.14
CA THR A 9 -1.85 -10.81 4.60
C THR A 9 -0.41 -11.09 5.00
N ARG A 10 0.03 -10.46 6.09
CA ARG A 10 1.35 -10.71 6.66
C ARG A 10 1.36 -10.35 8.13
N ARG A 11 1.94 -11.22 8.95
CA ARG A 11 2.19 -10.89 10.36
C ARG A 11 3.54 -10.19 10.45
N ILE A 12 3.54 -8.99 11.04
CA ILE A 12 4.73 -8.20 11.27
C ILE A 12 4.93 -8.11 12.78
N ASN A 13 6.15 -8.43 13.25
CA ASN A 13 6.47 -8.43 14.68
C ASN A 13 6.81 -7.01 15.16
N GLN A 14 5.84 -6.12 15.00
CA GLN A 14 5.91 -4.73 15.46
C GLN A 14 4.52 -4.27 15.87
N PRO A 15 4.41 -3.28 16.77
CA PRO A 15 3.09 -2.76 17.15
C PRO A 15 2.42 -2.04 15.99
N ALA A 16 1.09 -2.08 15.96
CA ALA A 16 0.29 -1.49 14.90
C ALA A 16 0.62 0.00 14.65
N LYS A 17 0.86 0.75 15.73
CA LYS A 17 1.21 2.17 15.62
C LYS A 17 2.45 2.39 14.74
N LYS A 18 3.47 1.58 14.93
CA LYS A 18 4.73 1.72 14.17
C LYS A 18 4.53 1.45 12.69
N ILE A 19 3.76 0.42 12.35
CA ILE A 19 3.46 0.04 10.97
C ILE A 19 2.56 1.09 10.32
N PHE A 20 1.52 1.51 11.03
CA PHE A 20 0.57 2.53 10.58
C PHE A 20 1.29 3.86 10.28
N ASP A 21 2.13 4.31 11.21
CA ASP A 21 2.87 5.58 11.04
C ASP A 21 3.86 5.49 9.86
N ALA A 22 4.51 4.33 9.68
CA ALA A 22 5.42 4.12 8.55
C ALA A 22 4.69 4.19 7.21
N TRP A 23 3.49 3.62 7.13
CA TRP A 23 2.70 3.65 5.89
C TRP A 23 2.37 5.08 5.47
N LEU A 24 2.12 5.96 6.42
CA LEU A 24 1.73 7.35 6.16
C LEU A 24 2.93 8.32 6.10
N ASN A 25 4.16 7.81 6.17
CA ASN A 25 5.37 8.63 6.13
C ASN A 25 5.91 8.66 4.68
N PRO A 26 6.02 9.84 4.03
CA PRO A 26 6.47 9.92 2.65
C PRO A 26 7.90 9.42 2.41
N LYS A 27 8.79 9.59 3.39
CA LYS A 27 10.16 9.07 3.29
C LYS A 27 10.17 7.55 3.29
N MET A 28 9.31 6.95 4.11
CA MET A 28 9.16 5.49 4.14
C MET A 28 8.48 5.00 2.87
N MET A 29 7.44 5.70 2.41
CA MET A 29 6.75 5.34 1.16
C MET A 29 7.73 5.25 0.00
N ALA A 30 8.68 6.17 -0.10
CA ALA A 30 9.70 6.16 -1.14
C ALA A 30 10.58 4.90 -1.08
N ARG A 31 10.61 4.20 0.06
CA ARG A 31 11.41 2.99 0.25
C ARG A 31 10.61 1.70 0.08
N TYR A 32 9.34 1.68 0.50
CA TYR A 32 8.56 0.43 0.40
C TYR A 32 7.71 0.33 -0.87
N MET A 33 7.39 1.43 -1.53
CA MET A 33 6.48 1.45 -2.67
C MET A 33 7.19 1.11 -3.98
N VAL A 34 8.03 0.09 -3.95
CA VAL A 34 8.78 -0.41 -5.11
C VAL A 34 8.52 -1.90 -5.30
N PRO A 35 8.34 -2.36 -6.55
CA PRO A 35 8.15 -3.80 -6.83
C PRO A 35 9.38 -4.64 -6.50
N ASP A 36 10.59 -4.08 -6.65
CA ASP A 36 11.85 -4.73 -6.32
C ASP A 36 12.98 -3.69 -6.32
N ASP A 37 14.21 -4.13 -6.04
CA ASP A 37 15.38 -3.24 -5.90
C ASP A 37 15.77 -2.52 -7.19
N SER A 38 15.29 -2.96 -8.35
CA SER A 38 15.61 -2.32 -9.61
C SER A 38 14.81 -1.04 -9.87
N PHE A 39 13.81 -0.75 -9.03
CA PHE A 39 12.98 0.45 -9.13
C PHE A 39 13.39 1.46 -8.08
N ALA A 40 13.07 2.73 -8.33
CA ALA A 40 13.24 3.81 -7.38
C ALA A 40 11.96 4.64 -7.30
N VAL A 41 11.78 5.34 -6.18
CA VAL A 41 10.70 6.32 -6.04
C VAL A 41 11.37 7.66 -5.79
N PRO A 42 11.62 8.44 -6.86
CA PRO A 42 12.32 9.73 -6.72
C PRO A 42 11.47 10.81 -6.07
N HIS A 43 10.15 10.61 -6.00
CA HIS A 43 9.23 11.60 -5.47
C HIS A 43 8.06 10.91 -4.80
N ALA A 44 7.74 11.32 -3.56
CA ALA A 44 6.57 10.86 -2.83
C ALA A 44 6.03 11.98 -1.93
N GLU A 45 4.72 12.18 -1.94
CA GLU A 45 4.04 13.17 -1.11
C GLU A 45 2.82 12.52 -0.47
N ILE A 46 2.54 12.87 0.78
CA ILE A 46 1.38 12.36 1.52
C ILE A 46 0.75 13.50 2.30
N ASP A 47 -0.57 13.69 2.11
CA ASP A 47 -1.39 14.54 2.97
C ASP A 47 -2.27 13.58 3.79
N ALA A 48 -1.80 13.22 4.97
CA ALA A 48 -2.32 12.12 5.78
C ALA A 48 -3.59 12.50 6.55
N LYS A 49 -4.67 12.72 5.81
CA LYS A 49 -6.00 13.00 6.37
C LYS A 49 -7.06 12.50 5.42
N VAL A 50 -8.27 12.25 5.92
CA VAL A 50 -9.41 11.88 5.07
C VAL A 50 -9.67 13.03 4.09
N GLY A 51 -9.78 12.70 2.82
CA GLY A 51 -9.90 13.69 1.73
C GLY A 51 -8.56 14.23 1.25
N GLY A 52 -7.46 13.97 1.97
CA GLY A 52 -6.12 14.32 1.53
C GLY A 52 -5.65 13.37 0.44
N ARG A 53 -4.62 13.78 -0.30
CA ARG A 53 -4.10 12.98 -1.41
C ARG A 53 -2.66 12.57 -1.16
N PHE A 54 -2.30 11.44 -1.75
CA PHE A 54 -0.91 11.04 -1.86
C PHE A 54 -0.55 10.92 -3.34
N SER A 55 0.74 11.06 -3.62
CA SER A 55 1.26 10.83 -4.97
C SER A 55 2.70 10.36 -4.88
N PHE A 56 3.09 9.52 -5.81
CA PHE A 56 4.47 9.07 -5.95
C PHE A 56 4.72 8.63 -7.39
N VAL A 57 5.99 8.61 -7.75
CA VAL A 57 6.44 8.18 -9.07
C VAL A 57 7.37 6.99 -8.89
N VAL A 58 7.08 5.90 -9.59
CA VAL A 58 7.94 4.71 -9.62
C VAL A 58 8.77 4.79 -10.89
N LYS A 59 10.09 4.70 -10.75
CA LYS A 59 11.03 4.84 -11.87
C LYS A 59 11.92 3.62 -12.01
N LYS A 60 12.01 3.12 -13.23
CA LYS A 60 13.03 2.18 -13.67
C LYS A 60 13.58 2.70 -15.00
N ASP A 61 12.97 2.33 -16.10
CA ASP A 61 13.31 2.90 -17.42
C ASP A 61 12.44 4.11 -17.71
N ASN A 62 11.18 4.05 -17.29
CA ASN A 62 10.21 5.13 -17.44
C ASN A 62 9.63 5.49 -16.08
N GLU A 63 9.13 6.70 -15.94
CA GLU A 63 8.45 7.15 -14.76
C GLU A 63 6.97 6.80 -14.84
N THR A 64 6.44 6.13 -13.81
CA THR A 64 5.03 5.75 -13.72
C THR A 64 4.40 6.45 -12.53
N PRO A 65 3.47 7.39 -12.76
CA PRO A 65 2.82 8.11 -11.67
C PRO A 65 1.73 7.26 -11.01
N HIS A 66 1.63 7.43 -9.70
CA HIS A 66 0.58 6.82 -8.88
C HIS A 66 0.05 7.88 -7.93
N ALA A 67 -1.25 7.81 -7.64
CA ALA A 67 -1.87 8.76 -6.73
C ALA A 67 -3.13 8.14 -6.12
N GLY A 68 -3.69 8.82 -5.14
CA GLY A 68 -4.97 8.43 -4.56
C GLY A 68 -5.45 9.44 -3.55
N THR A 69 -6.69 9.22 -3.09
CA THR A 69 -7.33 10.03 -2.05
C THR A 69 -7.61 9.13 -0.87
N TYR A 70 -7.29 9.59 0.33
CA TYR A 70 -7.59 8.83 1.55
C TYR A 70 -9.09 8.89 1.84
N LEU A 71 -9.70 7.71 1.95
CA LEU A 71 -11.13 7.54 2.25
C LEU A 71 -11.35 7.31 3.74
N ALA A 72 -10.40 6.68 4.42
CA ALA A 72 -10.46 6.42 5.85
C ALA A 72 -9.04 6.37 6.41
N ILE A 73 -8.85 6.99 7.57
CA ILE A 73 -7.63 6.90 8.35
C ILE A 73 -8.06 6.78 9.81
N ASP A 74 -8.16 5.55 10.28
CA ASP A 74 -8.54 5.26 11.67
C ASP A 74 -7.26 4.87 12.41
N PRO A 75 -6.79 5.68 13.36
CA PRO A 75 -5.49 5.48 14.00
C PRO A 75 -5.24 4.05 14.43
N HIS A 76 -4.18 3.49 13.90
CA HIS A 76 -3.62 2.17 14.21
C HIS A 76 -4.52 0.98 13.88
N THR A 77 -5.63 1.19 13.14
CA THR A 77 -6.56 0.11 12.79
C THR A 77 -6.85 -0.01 11.31
N LYS A 78 -6.95 1.12 10.58
CA LYS A 78 -7.39 1.06 9.18
C LYS A 78 -6.92 2.26 8.39
N ILE A 79 -6.50 1.99 7.14
CA ILE A 79 -6.24 3.03 6.13
C ILE A 79 -6.91 2.56 4.84
N ALA A 80 -7.72 3.41 4.22
CA ALA A 80 -8.32 3.11 2.92
C ALA A 80 -8.10 4.29 1.98
N PHE A 81 -7.83 3.99 0.72
CA PHE A 81 -7.55 5.03 -0.28
C PHE A 81 -7.90 4.54 -1.68
N THR A 82 -8.17 5.49 -2.58
CA THR A 82 -8.33 5.18 -4.00
C THR A 82 -6.97 4.89 -4.60
N TRP A 83 -6.95 4.07 -5.65
CA TRP A 83 -5.71 3.71 -6.34
C TRP A 83 -5.79 4.19 -7.78
N GLU A 84 -4.96 5.18 -8.12
CA GLU A 84 -4.93 5.81 -9.43
C GLU A 84 -3.56 5.59 -10.07
N SER A 85 -3.54 4.92 -11.20
CA SER A 85 -2.33 4.69 -11.99
C SER A 85 -2.72 4.40 -13.43
N PRO A 86 -1.76 4.42 -14.38
CA PRO A 86 -2.07 4.06 -15.76
C PRO A 86 -2.60 2.63 -15.93
N PHE A 87 -2.41 1.77 -14.93
CA PHE A 87 -2.82 0.37 -14.98
C PHE A 87 -4.02 0.06 -14.10
N ALA A 88 -4.57 1.07 -13.42
CA ALA A 88 -5.66 0.86 -12.47
C ALA A 88 -7.02 1.03 -13.16
N ALA A 89 -8.01 0.28 -12.67
CA ALA A 89 -9.40 0.48 -13.07
C ALA A 89 -9.98 1.69 -12.32
N ASP A 90 -10.91 2.39 -12.95
CA ASP A 90 -11.62 3.49 -12.31
C ASP A 90 -12.36 2.98 -11.07
N GLY A 91 -12.28 3.69 -9.96
CA GLY A 91 -12.93 3.31 -8.73
C GLY A 91 -12.18 2.23 -7.94
N SER A 92 -10.94 1.94 -8.30
CA SER A 92 -10.09 0.99 -7.57
C SER A 92 -9.81 1.53 -6.17
N VAL A 93 -9.94 0.67 -5.15
CA VAL A 93 -9.76 1.04 -3.74
C VAL A 93 -8.88 0.01 -3.05
N VAL A 94 -7.92 0.51 -2.26
CA VAL A 94 -7.04 -0.31 -1.42
C VAL A 94 -7.39 -0.04 0.04
N THR A 95 -7.51 -1.11 0.82
CA THR A 95 -7.78 -1.02 2.26
C THR A 95 -6.74 -1.82 3.01
N LEU A 96 -6.08 -1.20 4.00
CA LEU A 96 -5.22 -1.89 4.94
C LEU A 96 -5.92 -1.96 6.29
N MET A 97 -5.93 -3.16 6.88
CA MET A 97 -6.42 -3.39 8.24
C MET A 97 -5.25 -3.83 9.10
N PHE A 98 -5.15 -3.29 10.30
CA PHE A 98 -4.10 -3.60 11.27
C PHE A 98 -4.75 -4.21 12.49
N THR A 99 -4.53 -5.50 12.70
CA THR A 99 -5.15 -6.25 13.81
C THR A 99 -4.07 -6.73 14.76
N PRO A 100 -4.12 -6.38 16.06
CA PRO A 100 -3.14 -6.88 17.02
C PRO A 100 -3.12 -8.41 17.02
N ALA A 101 -1.90 -8.98 17.04
CA ALA A 101 -1.69 -10.43 17.00
C ALA A 101 -0.81 -10.84 18.18
N GLY A 102 -1.25 -10.53 19.41
CA GLY A 102 -0.48 -10.72 20.62
C GLY A 102 0.37 -9.50 20.93
N GLU A 103 1.28 -9.63 21.89
CA GLU A 103 2.16 -8.53 22.27
C GLU A 103 3.18 -8.23 21.19
N GLY A 104 3.22 -6.98 20.75
CA GLY A 104 4.25 -6.52 19.84
C GLY A 104 4.18 -7.07 18.42
N ALA A 105 3.03 -7.64 18.03
CA ALA A 105 2.83 -8.14 16.67
C ALA A 105 1.50 -7.67 16.10
N THR A 106 1.42 -7.58 14.79
CA THR A 106 0.23 -7.09 14.08
C THR A 106 0.02 -7.91 12.81
N ASP A 107 -1.22 -8.32 12.58
CA ASP A 107 -1.62 -8.90 11.30
C ASP A 107 -2.03 -7.74 10.40
N VAL A 108 -1.32 -7.59 9.28
CA VAL A 108 -1.61 -6.59 8.27
C VAL A 108 -2.33 -7.27 7.13
N GLU A 109 -3.53 -6.77 6.79
CA GLU A 109 -4.32 -7.27 5.67
C GLU A 109 -4.52 -6.14 4.67
N LEU A 110 -4.08 -6.36 3.43
CA LEU A 110 -4.30 -5.42 2.33
C LEU A 110 -5.29 -6.04 1.35
N THR A 111 -6.38 -5.32 1.08
CA THR A 111 -7.38 -5.72 0.09
C THR A 111 -7.44 -4.65 -1.00
N HIS A 112 -7.40 -5.07 -2.25
CA HIS A 112 -7.49 -4.17 -3.40
C HIS A 112 -8.61 -4.67 -4.29
N VAL A 113 -9.57 -3.81 -4.59
CA VAL A 113 -10.77 -4.16 -5.36
C VAL A 113 -10.81 -3.39 -6.67
N LYS A 114 -11.44 -4.02 -7.66
CA LYS A 114 -11.61 -3.55 -9.04
C LYS A 114 -10.33 -3.57 -9.84
N PHE A 115 -10.29 -4.47 -10.80
CA PHE A 115 -9.20 -4.61 -11.74
C PHE A 115 -9.76 -4.74 -13.15
N VAL A 116 -8.97 -4.31 -14.14
CA VAL A 116 -9.37 -4.39 -15.55
C VAL A 116 -9.36 -5.82 -16.07
N SER A 117 -8.58 -6.71 -15.41
CA SER A 117 -8.45 -8.12 -15.82
C SER A 117 -7.89 -8.96 -14.69
N GLU A 118 -8.02 -10.29 -14.81
CA GLU A 118 -7.40 -11.23 -13.87
C GLU A 118 -5.89 -11.10 -13.89
N GLN A 119 -5.30 -10.88 -15.07
CA GLN A 119 -3.86 -10.70 -15.20
C GLN A 119 -3.39 -9.46 -14.42
N SER A 120 -4.14 -8.37 -14.51
CA SER A 120 -3.84 -7.14 -13.76
C SER A 120 -3.93 -7.40 -12.25
N ARG A 121 -4.98 -8.09 -11.79
CA ARG A 121 -5.14 -8.46 -10.39
C ARG A 121 -3.95 -9.28 -9.88
N ASP A 122 -3.58 -10.32 -10.62
CA ASP A 122 -2.50 -11.22 -10.20
C ASP A 122 -1.15 -10.50 -10.17
N GLY A 123 -0.90 -9.60 -11.11
CA GLY A 123 0.30 -8.76 -11.10
C GLY A 123 0.35 -7.83 -9.89
N HIS A 124 -0.76 -7.19 -9.57
CA HIS A 124 -0.85 -6.32 -8.38
C HIS A 124 -0.67 -7.13 -7.09
N LYS A 125 -1.24 -8.34 -7.02
CA LYS A 125 -1.10 -9.20 -5.84
C LYS A 125 0.36 -9.51 -5.55
N ARG A 126 1.13 -9.85 -6.58
CA ARG A 126 2.55 -10.12 -6.44
C ARG A 126 3.30 -8.89 -5.95
N VAL A 127 3.02 -7.73 -6.54
CA VAL A 127 3.69 -6.47 -6.18
C VAL A 127 3.32 -6.05 -4.75
N TRP A 128 2.02 -6.12 -4.39
CA TRP A 128 1.60 -5.79 -3.03
C TRP A 128 2.26 -6.69 -2.00
N GLY A 129 2.38 -7.98 -2.29
CA GLY A 129 3.09 -8.92 -1.40
C GLY A 129 4.54 -8.48 -1.17
N GLN A 130 5.22 -8.07 -2.22
CA GLN A 130 6.60 -7.59 -2.13
C GLN A 130 6.68 -6.26 -1.35
N ILE A 131 5.74 -5.36 -1.59
CA ILE A 131 5.69 -4.06 -0.89
C ILE A 131 5.50 -4.28 0.62
N ILE A 132 4.58 -5.14 1.02
CA ILE A 132 4.33 -5.43 2.44
C ILE A 132 5.55 -6.10 3.07
N ALA A 133 6.24 -6.99 2.34
CA ALA A 133 7.48 -7.62 2.83
C ALA A 133 8.58 -6.58 3.04
N THR A 134 8.71 -5.62 2.14
CA THR A 134 9.68 -4.53 2.27
C THR A 134 9.33 -3.64 3.47
N LEU A 135 8.05 -3.33 3.66
CA LEU A 135 7.58 -2.57 4.82
C LEU A 135 7.98 -3.27 6.12
N ASP A 136 7.77 -4.61 6.18
CA ASP A 136 8.17 -5.41 7.35
C ASP A 136 9.66 -5.23 7.65
N GLN A 137 10.51 -5.35 6.64
CA GLN A 137 11.95 -5.17 6.80
C GLN A 137 12.31 -3.78 7.32
N LEU A 138 11.66 -2.75 6.79
CA LEU A 138 11.92 -1.36 7.18
C LEU A 138 11.52 -1.06 8.62
N VAL A 139 10.38 -1.57 9.09
CA VAL A 139 9.91 -1.29 10.45
C VAL A 139 10.58 -2.20 11.49
N SER A 140 11.17 -3.31 11.06
CA SER A 140 11.84 -4.29 11.92
C SER A 140 13.35 -4.07 12.00
N GLY A 141 13.88 -3.24 11.11
CA GLY A 141 15.31 -2.95 11.02
C GLY A 141 15.82 -1.89 11.98
#